data_f2616c35519eaf00103b199d4156663d
#
_entry.id   f2616c35519eaf00103b199d4156663d
#
_cell.length_a   1.000
_cell.length_b   1.000
_cell.length_c   1.000
_cell.angle_alpha   90.00
_cell.angle_beta   90.00
_cell.angle_gamma   90.00
#
_symmetry.space_group_name_H-M   'P 1'
#
loop_
_entity.id
_entity.type
_entity.pdbx_description
1 polymer ?
#
loop_
_entity_poly.entity_id
_entity_poly.type
_entity_poly.pdbx_seq_one_letter_code
_entity_poly.pdbx_strand_id
1 'polypeptide(L)'
;ILTVSDTRTLETDKGGALIAELLKNAGHFAAERALVSDDKNAIDDAVRTALSRDDEIDAIIVTGGSGVGPRDVTPEAVRPFLTKELPGFGEIFRMLSWHEVGAASMLSRALAGVCGRTALFVLPGSTNAVRLAMEKLIVPEVGHLLREIRPERRK
;
A
#
# COMPACT_ATOMS: atom_id res chain seq x y z
N ILE A 1 7.20 -2.04 -3.66
CA ILE A 1 5.98 -2.85 -3.42
C ILE A 1 6.35 -3.93 -2.43
N LEU A 2 5.64 -4.02 -1.30
CA LEU A 2 5.81 -5.06 -0.28
C LEU A 2 4.57 -5.96 -0.25
N THR A 3 4.73 -7.25 -0.56
CA THR A 3 3.63 -8.22 -0.43
C THR A 3 3.82 -9.02 0.85
N VAL A 4 2.87 -8.90 1.76
CA VAL A 4 2.85 -9.63 3.04
C VAL A 4 2.16 -10.96 2.83
N SER A 5 2.92 -12.05 2.92
CA SER A 5 2.40 -13.41 2.72
C SER A 5 3.45 -14.47 3.09
N ASP A 6 3.02 -15.52 3.82
CA ASP A 6 3.86 -16.71 4.09
C ASP A 6 3.80 -17.77 2.99
N THR A 7 2.87 -17.66 2.06
CA THR A 7 2.58 -18.74 1.11
C THR A 7 2.89 -18.40 -0.34
N ARG A 8 3.13 -17.12 -0.65
CA ARG A 8 3.43 -16.68 -2.02
C ARG A 8 4.93 -16.67 -2.29
N THR A 9 5.27 -16.77 -3.57
CA THR A 9 6.59 -16.42 -4.12
C THR A 9 6.44 -15.21 -5.05
N LEU A 10 7.54 -14.62 -5.52
CA LEU A 10 7.47 -13.50 -6.48
C LEU A 10 6.73 -13.88 -7.77
N GLU A 11 6.82 -15.15 -8.19
CA GLU A 11 6.13 -15.68 -9.38
C GLU A 11 4.62 -15.84 -9.15
N THR A 12 4.21 -16.22 -7.94
CA THR A 12 2.80 -16.45 -7.58
C THR A 12 2.11 -15.21 -7.01
N ASP A 13 2.85 -14.13 -6.74
CA ASP A 13 2.35 -12.87 -6.22
C ASP A 13 1.65 -12.05 -7.30
N LYS A 14 0.39 -12.39 -7.57
CA LYS A 14 -0.45 -11.67 -8.54
C LYS A 14 -0.78 -10.23 -8.10
N GLY A 15 -0.88 -9.99 -6.81
CA GLY A 15 -1.19 -8.66 -6.25
C GLY A 15 -0.07 -7.66 -6.51
N GLY A 16 1.15 -8.00 -6.10
CA GLY A 16 2.32 -7.15 -6.32
C GLY A 16 2.66 -6.99 -7.80
N ALA A 17 2.46 -8.06 -8.63
CA ALA A 17 2.61 -7.96 -10.08
C ALA A 17 1.63 -6.97 -10.70
N LEU A 18 0.36 -7.01 -10.28
CA LEU A 18 -0.68 -6.08 -10.74
C LEU A 18 -0.37 -4.64 -10.34
N ILE A 19 0.11 -4.40 -9.10
CA ILE A 19 0.52 -3.05 -8.67
C ILE A 19 1.62 -2.52 -9.59
N ALA A 20 2.66 -3.33 -9.86
CA ALA A 20 3.78 -2.93 -10.73
C ALA A 20 3.32 -2.62 -12.16
N GLU A 21 2.42 -3.43 -12.71
CA GLU A 21 1.83 -3.22 -14.04
C GLU A 21 1.04 -1.90 -14.11
N LEU A 22 0.14 -1.66 -13.14
CA LEU A 22 -0.69 -0.46 -13.11
C LEU A 22 0.13 0.81 -12.93
N LEU A 23 1.16 0.78 -12.08
CA LEU A 23 2.11 1.89 -11.93
C LEU A 23 2.84 2.18 -13.25
N LYS A 24 3.36 1.14 -13.91
CA LYS A 24 4.06 1.28 -15.19
C LYS A 24 3.16 1.88 -16.27
N ASN A 25 1.90 1.41 -16.37
CA ASN A 25 0.94 1.91 -17.33
C ASN A 25 0.57 3.38 -17.11
N ALA A 26 0.69 3.85 -15.86
CA ALA A 26 0.48 5.24 -15.48
C ALA A 26 1.75 6.12 -15.55
N GLY A 27 2.86 5.58 -16.08
CA GLY A 27 4.12 6.31 -16.20
C GLY A 27 4.96 6.38 -14.93
N HIS A 28 4.63 5.57 -13.91
CA HIS A 28 5.43 5.43 -12.69
C HIS A 28 6.41 4.26 -12.79
N PHE A 29 7.47 4.32 -12.00
CA PHE A 29 8.48 3.27 -11.94
C PHE A 29 8.35 2.46 -10.63
N ALA A 30 8.11 1.15 -10.75
CA ALA A 30 8.16 0.24 -9.62
C ALA A 30 9.62 -0.22 -9.40
N ALA A 31 10.34 0.46 -8.51
CA ALA A 31 11.76 0.23 -8.27
C ALA A 31 12.03 -1.19 -7.73
N GLU A 32 11.15 -1.70 -6.87
CA GLU A 32 11.36 -2.99 -6.20
C GLU A 32 10.04 -3.67 -5.88
N ARG A 33 10.04 -5.01 -5.92
CA ARG A 33 9.00 -5.88 -5.37
C ARG A 33 9.64 -6.86 -4.39
N ALA A 34 9.14 -6.88 -3.16
CA ALA A 34 9.61 -7.79 -2.13
C ALA A 34 8.45 -8.54 -1.46
N LEU A 35 8.75 -9.72 -0.95
CA LEU A 35 7.86 -10.53 -0.13
C LEU A 35 8.32 -10.49 1.32
N VAL A 36 7.37 -10.37 2.22
CA VAL A 36 7.58 -10.32 3.66
C VAL A 36 6.62 -11.29 4.32
N SER A 37 7.08 -12.01 5.35
CA SER A 37 6.21 -12.89 6.13
C SER A 37 5.11 -12.13 6.88
N ASP A 38 4.00 -12.82 7.20
CA ASP A 38 2.91 -12.29 8.04
C ASP A 38 3.36 -12.19 9.52
N ASP A 39 4.47 -11.48 9.76
CA ASP A 39 5.06 -11.21 11.07
C ASP A 39 5.27 -9.70 11.24
N LYS A 40 4.87 -9.17 12.39
CA LYS A 40 4.91 -7.74 12.65
C LYS A 40 6.33 -7.15 12.57
N ASN A 41 7.33 -7.87 13.09
CA ASN A 41 8.72 -7.38 13.10
C ASN A 41 9.31 -7.43 11.69
N ALA A 42 9.01 -8.49 10.93
CA ALA A 42 9.45 -8.59 9.53
C ALA A 42 8.86 -7.48 8.66
N ILE A 43 7.59 -7.14 8.85
CA ILE A 43 6.93 -6.02 8.16
C ILE A 43 7.55 -4.68 8.59
N ASP A 44 7.75 -4.46 9.90
CA ASP A 44 8.39 -3.26 10.44
C ASP A 44 9.78 -3.05 9.84
N ASP A 45 10.62 -4.08 9.84
CA ASP A 45 11.99 -4.03 9.31
C ASP A 45 12.00 -3.72 7.79
N ALA A 46 11.11 -4.34 7.03
CA ALA A 46 11.00 -4.10 5.59
C ALA A 46 10.55 -2.65 5.29
N VAL A 47 9.56 -2.15 6.02
CA VAL A 47 9.08 -0.76 5.87
C VAL A 47 10.19 0.22 6.28
N ARG A 48 10.87 -0.02 7.40
CA ARG A 48 12.00 0.80 7.87
C ARG A 48 13.13 0.84 6.85
N THR A 49 13.48 -0.30 6.27
CA THR A 49 14.49 -0.40 5.22
C THR A 49 14.10 0.40 3.98
N ALA A 50 12.84 0.32 3.55
CA ALA A 50 12.36 1.11 2.43
C ALA A 50 12.36 2.62 2.74
N LEU A 51 11.95 3.01 3.95
CA LEU A 51 11.94 4.41 4.39
C LEU A 51 13.35 5.02 4.54
N SER A 52 14.37 4.21 4.82
CA SER A 52 15.76 4.70 4.87
C SER A 52 16.31 5.12 3.51
N ARG A 53 15.59 4.82 2.43
CA ARG A 53 15.89 5.18 1.03
C ARG A 53 14.93 6.24 0.49
N ASP A 54 14.54 7.20 1.32
CA ASP A 54 13.50 8.19 0.98
C ASP A 54 13.89 9.12 -0.17
N ASP A 55 15.17 9.24 -0.52
CA ASP A 55 15.63 9.95 -1.73
C ASP A 55 15.37 9.17 -3.02
N GLU A 56 15.26 7.83 -2.94
CA GLU A 56 15.03 6.94 -4.09
C GLU A 56 13.56 6.48 -4.17
N ILE A 57 12.90 6.31 -3.00
CA ILE A 57 11.56 5.75 -2.90
C ILE A 57 10.55 6.85 -2.55
N ASP A 58 9.67 7.15 -3.49
CA ASP A 58 8.61 8.15 -3.32
C ASP A 58 7.37 7.58 -2.64
N ALA A 59 7.08 6.30 -2.86
CA ALA A 59 5.90 5.64 -2.29
C ALA A 59 6.18 4.18 -1.96
N ILE A 60 5.59 3.70 -0.86
CA ILE A 60 5.58 2.30 -0.43
C ILE A 60 4.13 1.81 -0.51
N ILE A 61 3.90 0.73 -1.26
CA ILE A 61 2.60 0.09 -1.34
C ILE A 61 2.72 -1.31 -0.73
N VAL A 62 2.06 -1.52 0.40
CA VAL A 62 2.01 -2.79 1.11
C VAL A 62 0.68 -3.48 0.80
N THR A 63 0.70 -4.75 0.44
CA THR A 63 -0.51 -5.54 0.17
C THR A 63 -0.47 -6.87 0.92
N GLY A 64 -1.58 -7.21 1.56
CA GLY A 64 -1.72 -8.40 2.40
C GLY A 64 -1.69 -8.10 3.91
N GLY A 65 -2.12 -9.06 4.73
CA GLY A 65 -2.11 -8.96 6.19
C GLY A 65 -2.95 -7.81 6.78
N SER A 66 -3.97 -7.33 6.06
CA SER A 66 -4.80 -6.20 6.49
C SER A 66 -6.23 -6.59 6.91
N GLY A 67 -6.55 -7.87 6.99
CA GLY A 67 -7.83 -8.38 7.45
C GLY A 67 -7.97 -8.36 8.98
N VAL A 68 -8.89 -9.17 9.51
CA VAL A 68 -9.22 -9.24 10.95
C VAL A 68 -8.75 -10.55 11.59
N GLY A 69 -8.04 -11.38 10.84
CA GLY A 69 -7.46 -12.62 11.36
C GLY A 69 -6.32 -12.36 12.35
N PRO A 70 -5.98 -13.35 13.18
CA PRO A 70 -4.94 -13.19 14.21
C PRO A 70 -3.53 -12.91 13.63
N ARG A 71 -3.31 -13.23 12.36
CA ARG A 71 -2.05 -12.97 11.66
C ARG A 71 -2.09 -11.71 10.78
N ASP A 72 -3.25 -11.08 10.64
CA ASP A 72 -3.37 -9.82 9.92
C ASP A 72 -2.87 -8.67 10.79
N VAL A 73 -1.60 -8.33 10.69
CA VAL A 73 -0.91 -7.35 11.55
C VAL A 73 -0.30 -6.18 10.76
N THR A 74 -0.50 -6.13 9.46
CA THR A 74 0.10 -5.10 8.60
C THR A 74 -0.27 -3.67 9.03
N PRO A 75 -1.54 -3.33 9.33
CA PRO A 75 -1.88 -1.99 9.80
C PRO A 75 -1.18 -1.61 11.11
N GLU A 76 -1.04 -2.56 12.04
CA GLU A 76 -0.37 -2.36 13.33
C GLU A 76 1.16 -2.20 13.20
N ALA A 77 1.75 -2.86 12.19
CA ALA A 77 3.17 -2.72 11.89
C ALA A 77 3.47 -1.38 11.21
N VAL A 78 2.58 -0.94 10.31
CA VAL A 78 2.81 0.23 9.45
C VAL A 78 2.43 1.55 10.11
N ARG A 79 1.33 1.60 10.87
CA ARG A 79 0.78 2.84 11.47
C ARG A 79 1.79 3.64 12.29
N PRO A 80 2.70 3.04 13.10
CA PRO A 80 3.70 3.79 13.85
C PRO A 80 4.66 4.64 13.01
N PHE A 81 4.83 4.36 11.73
CA PHE A 81 5.67 5.15 10.83
C PHE A 81 4.97 6.39 10.26
N LEU A 82 3.64 6.44 10.34
CA LEU A 82 2.87 7.54 9.76
C LEU A 82 3.04 8.81 10.56
N THR A 83 3.60 9.85 9.94
CA THR A 83 3.63 11.21 10.50
C THR A 83 2.29 11.92 10.28
N LYS A 84 1.56 11.55 9.22
CA LYS A 84 0.20 12.00 8.93
C LYS A 84 -0.59 10.83 8.36
N GLU A 85 -1.72 10.49 8.97
CA GLU A 85 -2.66 9.52 8.43
C GLU A 85 -3.60 10.22 7.43
N LEU A 86 -4.01 9.49 6.37
CA LEU A 86 -4.99 9.94 5.37
C LEU A 86 -6.28 9.09 5.53
N PRO A 87 -7.15 9.41 6.50
CA PRO A 87 -8.34 8.59 6.81
C PRO A 87 -9.26 8.44 5.60
N GLY A 88 -9.38 9.51 4.79
CA GLY A 88 -10.20 9.51 3.58
C GLY A 88 -9.86 8.40 2.59
N PHE A 89 -8.60 7.92 2.54
CA PHE A 89 -8.25 6.78 1.70
C PHE A 89 -9.02 5.52 2.10
N GLY A 90 -8.99 5.16 3.38
CA GLY A 90 -9.70 3.98 3.88
C GLY A 90 -11.22 4.13 3.79
N GLU A 91 -11.75 5.33 4.01
CA GLU A 91 -13.18 5.64 3.90
C GLU A 91 -13.68 5.44 2.47
N ILE A 92 -13.03 6.06 1.49
CA ILE A 92 -13.41 5.97 0.08
C ILE A 92 -13.17 4.54 -0.43
N PHE A 93 -12.07 3.89 -0.05
CA PHE A 93 -11.81 2.51 -0.43
C PHE A 93 -12.95 1.57 0.03
N ARG A 94 -13.39 1.66 1.29
CA ARG A 94 -14.50 0.84 1.81
C ARG A 94 -15.83 1.18 1.14
N MET A 95 -16.08 2.45 0.85
CA MET A 95 -17.27 2.87 0.10
C MET A 95 -17.31 2.27 -1.31
N LEU A 96 -16.19 2.30 -2.03
CA LEU A 96 -16.08 1.69 -3.37
C LEU A 96 -16.21 0.16 -3.28
N SER A 97 -15.53 -0.46 -2.30
CA SER A 97 -15.61 -1.91 -2.08
C SER A 97 -17.01 -2.39 -1.75
N TRP A 98 -17.86 -1.55 -1.13
CA TRP A 98 -19.26 -1.87 -0.86
C TRP A 98 -20.02 -2.26 -2.14
N HIS A 99 -19.75 -1.58 -3.24
CA HIS A 99 -20.40 -1.87 -4.52
C HIS A 99 -19.96 -3.21 -5.14
N GLU A 100 -18.80 -3.73 -4.74
CA GLU A 100 -18.26 -5.01 -5.25
C GLU A 100 -18.57 -6.20 -4.32
N VAL A 101 -18.40 -6.02 -3.00
CA VAL A 101 -18.44 -7.10 -2.01
C VAL A 101 -19.45 -6.88 -0.90
N GLY A 102 -20.24 -5.81 -0.95
CA GLY A 102 -21.27 -5.49 0.03
C GLY A 102 -20.70 -5.33 1.46
N ALA A 103 -21.41 -5.87 2.45
CA ALA A 103 -21.06 -5.70 3.88
C ALA A 103 -19.66 -6.20 4.25
N ALA A 104 -19.07 -7.11 3.48
CA ALA A 104 -17.70 -7.57 3.74
C ALA A 104 -16.66 -6.45 3.65
N SER A 105 -16.98 -5.34 2.96
CA SER A 105 -16.11 -4.15 2.89
C SER A 105 -15.78 -3.54 4.26
N MET A 106 -16.68 -3.69 5.26
CA MET A 106 -16.46 -3.20 6.62
C MET A 106 -15.27 -3.86 7.34
N LEU A 107 -14.88 -5.06 6.89
CA LEU A 107 -13.76 -5.80 7.48
C LEU A 107 -12.40 -5.34 6.95
N SER A 108 -12.39 -4.47 5.92
CA SER A 108 -11.15 -3.95 5.38
C SER A 108 -10.52 -2.89 6.28
N ARG A 109 -9.25 -3.09 6.64
CA ARG A 109 -8.46 -2.15 7.41
C ARG A 109 -7.42 -1.43 6.52
N ALA A 110 -7.76 -1.25 5.23
CA ALA A 110 -6.96 -0.45 4.32
C ALA A 110 -6.74 0.96 4.88
N LEU A 111 -5.52 1.45 4.79
CA LEU A 111 -5.11 2.77 5.27
C LEU A 111 -4.05 3.39 4.34
N ALA A 112 -3.88 4.69 4.44
CA ALA A 112 -2.78 5.41 3.82
C ALA A 112 -2.31 6.55 4.71
N GLY A 113 -1.10 7.02 4.45
CA GLY A 113 -0.52 8.15 5.14
C GLY A 113 0.80 8.60 4.55
N VAL A 114 1.45 9.49 5.26
CA VAL A 114 2.75 10.05 4.93
C VAL A 114 3.76 9.68 6.00
N CYS A 115 4.93 9.22 5.60
CA CYS A 115 6.08 8.94 6.44
C CYS A 115 7.21 9.89 6.02
N GLY A 116 7.33 11.04 6.70
CA GLY A 116 8.29 12.06 6.27
C GLY A 116 8.02 12.55 4.84
N ARG A 117 8.83 12.11 3.88
CA ARG A 117 8.74 12.46 2.46
C ARG A 117 8.19 11.33 1.57
N THR A 118 7.78 10.21 2.16
CA THR A 118 7.32 9.01 1.44
C THR A 118 5.84 8.79 1.68
N ALA A 119 5.07 8.56 0.61
CA ALA A 119 3.69 8.12 0.71
C ALA A 119 3.64 6.62 1.07
N LEU A 120 2.71 6.22 1.93
CA LEU A 120 2.55 4.83 2.31
C LEU A 120 1.09 4.40 2.22
N PHE A 121 0.86 3.25 1.58
CA PHE A 121 -0.47 2.66 1.40
C PHE A 121 -0.48 1.21 1.88
N VAL A 122 -1.53 0.81 2.57
CA VAL A 122 -1.80 -0.58 2.98
C VAL A 122 -3.09 -1.04 2.33
N LEU A 123 -2.99 -2.10 1.54
CA LEU A 123 -4.08 -2.66 0.74
C LEU A 123 -4.42 -4.08 1.20
N PRO A 124 -5.67 -4.54 1.02
CA PRO A 124 -6.00 -5.96 1.16
C PRO A 124 -5.23 -6.82 0.15
N GLY A 125 -5.01 -8.09 0.50
CA GLY A 125 -4.22 -9.02 -0.32
C GLY A 125 -4.97 -9.61 -1.54
N SER A 126 -6.28 -9.36 -1.70
CA SER A 126 -7.02 -9.85 -2.87
C SER A 126 -6.73 -9.02 -4.11
N THR A 127 -6.57 -9.68 -5.26
CA THR A 127 -6.25 -9.01 -6.54
C THR A 127 -7.33 -7.98 -6.94
N ASN A 128 -8.61 -8.25 -6.64
CA ASN A 128 -9.70 -7.32 -6.93
C ASN A 128 -9.59 -6.05 -6.06
N ALA A 129 -9.33 -6.21 -4.76
CA ALA A 129 -9.13 -5.07 -3.86
C ALA A 129 -7.91 -4.23 -4.25
N VAL A 130 -6.81 -4.89 -4.64
CA VAL A 130 -5.62 -4.22 -5.18
C VAL A 130 -5.98 -3.41 -6.43
N ARG A 131 -6.68 -4.01 -7.41
CA ARG A 131 -7.11 -3.33 -8.62
C ARG A 131 -7.96 -2.10 -8.31
N LEU A 132 -8.98 -2.28 -7.45
CA LEU A 132 -9.86 -1.19 -7.04
C LEU A 132 -9.08 -0.01 -6.43
N ALA A 133 -8.21 -0.29 -5.46
CA ALA A 133 -7.40 0.74 -4.80
C ALA A 133 -6.47 1.46 -5.78
N MET A 134 -5.77 0.69 -6.63
CA MET A 134 -4.82 1.24 -7.58
C MET A 134 -5.50 2.11 -8.63
N GLU A 135 -6.55 1.59 -9.31
CA GLU A 135 -7.20 2.28 -10.43
C GLU A 135 -8.04 3.49 -9.98
N LYS A 136 -8.69 3.39 -8.82
CA LYS A 136 -9.64 4.41 -8.38
C LYS A 136 -9.06 5.46 -7.44
N LEU A 137 -7.99 5.13 -6.71
CA LEU A 137 -7.45 6.01 -5.66
C LEU A 137 -5.98 6.33 -5.85
N ILE A 138 -5.10 5.29 -5.95
CA ILE A 138 -3.66 5.52 -5.87
C ILE A 138 -3.13 6.13 -7.17
N VAL A 139 -3.35 5.47 -8.31
CA VAL A 139 -2.84 5.95 -9.60
C VAL A 139 -3.33 7.36 -9.93
N PRO A 140 -4.63 7.71 -9.75
CA PRO A 140 -5.11 9.07 -10.01
C PRO A 140 -4.49 10.15 -9.12
N GLU A 141 -4.13 9.83 -7.86
CA GLU A 141 -3.78 10.84 -6.86
C GLU A 141 -2.33 10.78 -6.35
N VAL A 142 -1.60 9.69 -6.58
CA VAL A 142 -0.23 9.55 -6.05
C VAL A 142 0.69 10.68 -6.52
N GLY A 143 0.60 11.06 -7.79
CA GLY A 143 1.39 12.18 -8.32
C GLY A 143 1.09 13.52 -7.66
N HIS A 144 -0.19 13.79 -7.33
CA HIS A 144 -0.57 14.98 -6.58
C HIS A 144 -0.04 14.91 -5.13
N LEU A 145 -0.28 13.79 -4.43
CA LEU A 145 0.22 13.60 -3.08
C LEU A 145 1.74 13.79 -2.99
N LEU A 146 2.49 13.23 -3.94
CA LEU A 146 3.95 13.36 -3.97
C LEU A 146 4.39 14.83 -4.17
N ARG A 147 3.69 15.61 -4.97
CA ARG A 147 3.96 17.06 -5.09
C ARG A 147 3.69 17.84 -3.80
N GLU A 148 2.72 17.41 -3.01
CA GLU A 148 2.42 18.05 -1.72
C GLU A 148 3.48 17.72 -0.64
N ILE A 149 3.97 16.50 -0.60
CA ILE A 149 4.96 16.07 0.40
C ILE A 149 6.42 16.33 -0.02
N ARG A 150 6.66 16.63 -1.32
CA ARG A 150 7.97 16.97 -1.91
C ARG A 150 7.89 18.27 -2.72
N PRO A 151 7.64 19.41 -2.07
CA PRO A 151 7.41 20.68 -2.77
C PRO A 151 8.61 21.13 -3.60
N GLU A 152 9.82 20.69 -3.27
CA GLU A 152 11.05 20.96 -4.02
C GLU A 152 11.05 20.34 -5.44
N ARG A 153 10.21 19.33 -5.70
CA ARG A 153 10.05 18.68 -7.02
C ARG A 153 8.92 19.28 -7.87
N ARG A 154 8.36 20.42 -7.48
CA ARG A 154 7.29 21.14 -8.20
C ARG A 154 7.75 21.92 -9.45
N LYS A 155 8.93 21.59 -10.01
CA LYS A 155 9.47 22.25 -11.22
C LYS A 155 8.88 21.61 -12.49
#